data_5059d7bd2232bdfda42649dfddfe8683
#
_entry.id   5059d7bd2232bdfda42649dfddfe8683
#
_cell.length_a   1.000
_cell.length_b   1.000
_cell.length_c   1.000
_cell.angle_alpha   90.00
_cell.angle_beta   90.00
_cell.angle_gamma   90.00
#
_symmetry.space_group_name_H-M   'P 1'
#
loop_
_entity.id
_entity.type
_entity.pdbx_description
1 polymer ?
#
loop_
_entity_poly.entity_id
_entity_poly.type
_entity_poly.pdbx_seq_one_letter_code
_entity_poly.pdbx_strand_id
1 'polypeptide(L)'
;MKKYIKYLSVIIVLIVASLPLSAQDKVIKKLVDGENQRIVIYGTSLSASKEGWPAMLEDSLNMLYPGTVEVINSAQAAMWSTWGVENLRERVLEYKPDMVIIEFAMNDAYLPYTTSIEAARLNLEYMVYRIRELYPECSILIQVMNMPIAEHKTQRPDIELYYDMYRKEAKK
;
A
#
# COMPACT_ATOMS: atom_id res chain seq x y z
N MET A 1 44.68 11.43 -16.09
CA MET A 1 43.25 11.35 -16.44
C MET A 1 42.65 9.92 -16.30
N LYS A 2 43.21 8.86 -16.82
CA LYS A 2 42.66 7.47 -16.75
C LYS A 2 42.44 6.95 -15.32
N LYS A 3 43.27 7.34 -14.33
CA LYS A 3 43.17 6.88 -12.94
C LYS A 3 41.95 7.47 -12.19
N TYR A 4 41.58 8.71 -12.47
CA TYR A 4 40.43 9.36 -11.84
C TYR A 4 39.08 8.88 -12.40
N ILE A 5 39.04 8.50 -13.69
CA ILE A 5 37.83 7.93 -14.32
C ILE A 5 37.46 6.59 -13.67
N LYS A 6 38.47 5.78 -13.28
CA LYS A 6 38.23 4.48 -12.62
C LYS A 6 37.61 4.63 -11.23
N TYR A 7 38.02 5.65 -10.47
CA TYR A 7 37.46 5.95 -9.15
C TYR A 7 36.05 6.59 -9.26
N LEU A 8 35.83 7.43 -10.27
CA LEU A 8 34.54 8.03 -10.51
C LEU A 8 33.47 6.97 -10.86
N SER A 9 33.82 5.97 -11.67
CA SER A 9 32.95 4.84 -12.00
C SER A 9 32.59 3.99 -10.77
N VAL A 10 33.55 3.74 -9.90
CA VAL A 10 33.32 2.99 -8.65
C VAL A 10 32.42 3.79 -7.67
N ILE A 11 32.60 5.11 -7.57
CA ILE A 11 31.78 5.96 -6.72
C ILE A 11 30.33 6.02 -7.25
N ILE A 12 30.13 6.11 -8.56
CA ILE A 12 28.81 6.11 -9.18
C ILE A 12 28.08 4.77 -8.95
N VAL A 13 28.77 3.64 -9.06
CA VAL A 13 28.22 2.31 -8.76
C VAL A 13 27.86 2.19 -7.28
N LEU A 14 28.69 2.70 -6.36
CA LEU A 14 28.39 2.69 -4.93
C LEU A 14 27.24 3.60 -4.56
N ILE A 15 27.07 4.75 -5.20
CA ILE A 15 25.94 5.67 -4.98
C ILE A 15 24.63 5.07 -5.47
N VAL A 16 24.63 4.39 -6.64
CA VAL A 16 23.45 3.70 -7.16
C VAL A 16 23.06 2.51 -6.25
N ALA A 17 24.05 1.81 -5.68
CA ALA A 17 23.80 0.71 -4.74
C ALA A 17 23.27 1.18 -3.36
N SER A 18 23.33 2.48 -3.05
CA SER A 18 22.89 3.05 -1.77
C SER A 18 21.52 3.74 -1.84
N LEU A 19 20.86 3.79 -2.98
CA LEU A 19 19.49 4.30 -3.07
C LEU A 19 18.55 3.37 -2.30
N PRO A 20 17.69 3.93 -1.41
CA PRO A 20 16.72 3.10 -0.70
C PRO A 20 15.79 2.45 -1.71
N LEU A 21 15.65 1.12 -1.63
CA LEU A 21 14.67 0.39 -2.40
C LEU A 21 13.26 0.86 -2.02
N SER A 22 12.40 1.06 -3.02
CA SER A 22 10.99 1.30 -2.77
C SER A 22 10.34 0.09 -2.06
N ALA A 23 9.18 0.27 -1.48
CA ALA A 23 8.46 -0.82 -0.81
C ALA A 23 8.21 -2.01 -1.77
N GLN A 24 7.85 -1.73 -3.02
CA GLN A 24 7.64 -2.74 -4.04
C GLN A 24 8.94 -3.46 -4.42
N ASP A 25 10.04 -2.72 -4.58
CA ASP A 25 11.33 -3.30 -4.97
C ASP A 25 11.86 -4.27 -3.92
N LYS A 26 11.62 -4.01 -2.62
CA LYS A 26 11.99 -4.92 -1.54
C LYS A 26 11.26 -6.26 -1.66
N VAL A 27 9.95 -6.24 -1.87
CA VAL A 27 9.12 -7.44 -2.01
C VAL A 27 9.50 -8.21 -3.28
N ILE A 28 9.60 -7.53 -4.42
CA ILE A 28 9.98 -8.17 -5.68
C ILE A 28 11.36 -8.81 -5.59
N LYS A 29 12.33 -8.14 -4.96
CA LYS A 29 13.66 -8.72 -4.75
C LYS A 29 13.59 -10.02 -3.95
N LYS A 30 12.86 -10.05 -2.84
CA LYS A 30 12.69 -11.25 -2.02
C LYS A 30 12.01 -12.38 -2.81
N LEU A 31 11.00 -12.05 -3.63
CA LEU A 31 10.35 -13.03 -4.51
C LEU A 31 11.31 -13.60 -5.56
N VAL A 32 12.16 -12.77 -6.16
CA VAL A 32 13.22 -13.22 -7.10
C VAL A 32 14.23 -14.13 -6.40
N ASP A 33 14.53 -13.84 -5.13
CA ASP A 33 15.44 -14.66 -4.30
C ASP A 33 14.75 -15.96 -3.79
N GLY A 34 13.47 -16.18 -4.11
CA GLY A 34 12.70 -17.38 -3.75
C GLY A 34 12.15 -17.33 -2.30
N GLU A 35 12.14 -16.15 -1.67
CA GLU A 35 11.60 -15.99 -0.32
C GLU A 35 10.08 -15.83 -0.36
N ASN A 36 9.38 -16.55 0.50
CA ASN A 36 7.93 -16.43 0.63
C ASN A 36 7.53 -15.02 1.07
N GLN A 37 6.51 -14.46 0.41
CA GLN A 37 5.97 -13.14 0.73
C GLN A 37 4.46 -13.21 0.93
N ARG A 38 3.98 -12.61 2.02
CA ARG A 38 2.56 -12.45 2.33
C ARG A 38 2.15 -11.00 2.12
N ILE A 39 1.22 -10.79 1.19
CA ILE A 39 0.69 -9.48 0.82
C ILE A 39 -0.74 -9.37 1.33
N VAL A 40 -1.02 -8.43 2.22
CA VAL A 40 -2.36 -8.14 2.71
C VAL A 40 -2.92 -6.91 2.02
N ILE A 41 -4.09 -7.03 1.41
CA ILE A 41 -4.83 -5.92 0.79
C ILE A 41 -5.91 -5.48 1.76
N TYR A 42 -5.87 -4.21 2.18
CA TYR A 42 -6.76 -3.65 3.19
C TYR A 42 -7.41 -2.36 2.70
N GLY A 43 -8.73 -2.42 2.48
CA GLY A 43 -9.43 -1.31 1.84
C GLY A 43 -10.93 -1.51 1.72
N THR A 44 -11.48 -0.83 0.73
CA THR A 44 -12.93 -0.68 0.49
C THR A 44 -13.48 -1.71 -0.50
N SER A 45 -14.73 -1.46 -0.98
CA SER A 45 -15.35 -2.25 -2.06
C SER A 45 -14.56 -2.26 -3.36
N LEU A 46 -13.71 -1.26 -3.60
CA LEU A 46 -12.87 -1.18 -4.80
C LEU A 46 -11.79 -2.27 -4.82
N SER A 47 -11.46 -2.80 -3.64
CA SER A 47 -10.50 -3.88 -3.46
C SER A 47 -11.17 -5.20 -3.05
N ALA A 48 -12.41 -5.19 -2.52
CA ALA A 48 -13.07 -6.37 -1.95
C ALA A 48 -13.59 -7.37 -3.00
N SER A 49 -13.59 -7.02 -4.28
CA SER A 49 -14.07 -7.91 -5.34
C SER A 49 -13.19 -9.15 -5.49
N LYS A 50 -13.81 -10.32 -5.58
CA LYS A 50 -13.13 -11.58 -5.83
C LYS A 50 -12.54 -11.70 -7.25
N GLU A 51 -13.07 -10.91 -8.19
CA GLU A 51 -12.64 -10.89 -9.60
C GLU A 51 -11.96 -9.55 -9.97
N GLY A 52 -11.64 -8.72 -8.95
CA GLY A 52 -11.05 -7.40 -9.13
C GLY A 52 -9.52 -7.43 -9.25
N TRP A 53 -8.93 -6.25 -9.17
CA TRP A 53 -7.48 -6.08 -9.26
C TRP A 53 -6.66 -6.93 -8.25
N PRO A 54 -7.17 -7.25 -7.02
CA PRO A 54 -6.43 -8.11 -6.11
C PRO A 54 -6.23 -9.54 -6.64
N ALA A 55 -7.26 -10.12 -7.24
CA ALA A 55 -7.15 -11.44 -7.85
C ALA A 55 -6.19 -11.43 -9.04
N MET A 56 -6.26 -10.38 -9.88
CA MET A 56 -5.32 -10.22 -11.00
C MET A 56 -3.88 -10.05 -10.54
N LEU A 57 -3.66 -9.38 -9.40
CA LEU A 57 -2.34 -9.25 -8.77
C LEU A 57 -1.84 -10.62 -8.30
N GLU A 58 -2.68 -11.38 -7.60
CA GLU A 58 -2.37 -12.72 -7.11
C GLU A 58 -2.00 -13.65 -8.26
N ASP A 59 -2.83 -13.73 -9.30
CA ASP A 59 -2.58 -14.54 -10.49
C ASP A 59 -1.26 -14.16 -11.17
N SER A 60 -1.01 -12.86 -11.35
CA SER A 60 0.20 -12.34 -11.98
C SER A 60 1.46 -12.68 -11.18
N LEU A 61 1.41 -12.50 -9.85
CA LEU A 61 2.54 -12.84 -9.00
C LEU A 61 2.78 -14.34 -8.92
N ASN A 62 1.73 -15.17 -8.84
CA ASN A 62 1.86 -16.63 -8.84
C ASN A 62 2.36 -17.17 -10.18
N MET A 63 2.05 -16.51 -11.29
CA MET A 63 2.60 -16.86 -12.60
C MET A 63 4.11 -16.57 -12.69
N LEU A 64 4.56 -15.44 -12.10
CA LEU A 64 5.96 -15.01 -12.14
C LEU A 64 6.82 -15.67 -11.04
N TYR A 65 6.23 -15.95 -9.88
CA TYR A 65 6.91 -16.45 -8.68
C TYR A 65 6.10 -17.62 -8.07
N PRO A 66 6.04 -18.79 -8.74
CA PRO A 66 5.17 -19.90 -8.35
C PRO A 66 5.43 -20.38 -6.93
N GLY A 67 4.38 -20.41 -6.11
CA GLY A 67 4.41 -20.99 -4.76
C GLY A 67 5.12 -20.15 -3.70
N THR A 68 5.53 -18.92 -4.01
CA THR A 68 6.20 -18.01 -3.05
C THR A 68 5.34 -16.82 -2.62
N VAL A 69 4.15 -16.65 -3.19
CA VAL A 69 3.26 -15.51 -2.89
C VAL A 69 1.95 -16.00 -2.28
N GLU A 70 1.56 -15.39 -1.17
CA GLU A 70 0.23 -15.49 -0.59
C GLU A 70 -0.39 -14.09 -0.59
N VAL A 71 -1.50 -13.91 -1.31
CA VAL A 71 -2.27 -12.66 -1.30
C VAL A 71 -3.53 -12.84 -0.46
N ILE A 72 -3.66 -12.04 0.60
CA ILE A 72 -4.81 -12.05 1.51
C ILE A 72 -5.63 -10.79 1.23
N ASN A 73 -6.80 -10.95 0.64
CA ASN A 73 -7.73 -9.85 0.44
C ASN A 73 -8.59 -9.65 1.70
N SER A 74 -8.18 -8.73 2.56
CA SER A 74 -8.86 -8.31 3.78
C SER A 74 -9.73 -7.07 3.60
N ALA A 75 -9.92 -6.60 2.36
CA ALA A 75 -10.78 -5.47 2.07
C ALA A 75 -12.26 -5.80 2.32
N GLN A 76 -13.03 -4.79 2.73
CA GLN A 76 -14.43 -4.93 3.07
C GLN A 76 -15.26 -3.83 2.39
N ALA A 77 -16.33 -4.23 1.68
CA ALA A 77 -17.23 -3.30 1.04
C ALA A 77 -17.91 -2.35 2.05
N ALA A 78 -18.12 -1.10 1.65
CA ALA A 78 -18.77 -0.05 2.43
C ALA A 78 -18.04 0.34 3.73
N MET A 79 -16.74 0.05 3.85
CA MET A 79 -15.93 0.45 5.02
C MET A 79 -15.03 1.65 4.70
N TRP A 80 -14.59 2.36 5.73
CA TRP A 80 -13.74 3.54 5.68
C TRP A 80 -12.62 3.45 6.73
N SER A 81 -11.73 4.42 6.79
CA SER A 81 -10.51 4.30 7.61
C SER A 81 -10.74 4.13 9.10
N THR A 82 -11.85 4.62 9.68
CA THR A 82 -12.17 4.38 11.10
C THR A 82 -12.42 2.90 11.36
N TRP A 83 -13.21 2.24 10.51
CA TRP A 83 -13.35 0.78 10.54
C TRP A 83 -11.99 0.09 10.34
N GLY A 84 -11.15 0.66 9.46
CA GLY A 84 -9.80 0.16 9.24
C GLY A 84 -8.92 0.18 10.49
N VAL A 85 -9.03 1.22 11.32
CA VAL A 85 -8.34 1.27 12.61
C VAL A 85 -8.88 0.23 13.59
N GLU A 86 -10.20 0.12 13.71
CA GLU A 86 -10.88 -0.78 14.64
C GLU A 86 -10.59 -2.25 14.37
N ASN A 87 -10.45 -2.63 13.10
CA ASN A 87 -10.28 -4.02 12.66
C ASN A 87 -8.84 -4.35 12.20
N LEU A 88 -7.88 -3.43 12.38
CA LEU A 88 -6.51 -3.58 11.92
C LEU A 88 -5.85 -4.87 12.42
N ARG A 89 -6.09 -5.21 13.68
CA ARG A 89 -5.47 -6.38 14.32
C ARG A 89 -5.86 -7.67 13.60
N GLU A 90 -7.14 -7.96 13.53
CA GLU A 90 -7.67 -9.22 12.98
C GLU A 90 -7.54 -9.29 11.46
N ARG A 91 -7.60 -8.12 10.77
CA ARG A 91 -7.62 -8.04 9.32
C ARG A 91 -6.24 -7.90 8.68
N VAL A 92 -5.24 -7.49 9.46
CA VAL A 92 -3.89 -7.24 8.94
C VAL A 92 -2.81 -7.85 9.83
N LEU A 93 -2.78 -7.49 11.12
CA LEU A 93 -1.62 -7.80 11.97
C LEU A 93 -1.51 -9.30 12.27
N GLU A 94 -2.61 -10.01 12.46
CA GLU A 94 -2.60 -11.47 12.73
C GLU A 94 -2.07 -12.29 11.57
N TYR A 95 -2.08 -11.74 10.35
CA TYR A 95 -1.48 -12.38 9.18
C TYR A 95 0.05 -12.26 9.10
N LYS A 96 0.70 -11.41 9.91
CA LYS A 96 2.15 -11.16 9.88
C LYS A 96 2.62 -10.81 8.46
N PRO A 97 2.16 -9.69 7.90
CA PRO A 97 2.39 -9.36 6.49
C PRO A 97 3.84 -8.96 6.21
N ASP A 98 4.33 -9.32 5.02
CA ASP A 98 5.55 -8.78 4.42
C ASP A 98 5.26 -7.50 3.63
N MET A 99 4.01 -7.36 3.15
CA MET A 99 3.51 -6.14 2.51
C MET A 99 2.05 -5.90 2.86
N VAL A 100 1.68 -4.64 3.07
CA VAL A 100 0.28 -4.19 3.20
C VAL A 100 -0.02 -3.13 2.16
N ILE A 101 -1.13 -3.30 1.43
CA ILE A 101 -1.67 -2.29 0.52
C ILE A 101 -2.90 -1.68 1.19
N ILE A 102 -2.88 -0.36 1.45
CA ILE A 102 -3.93 0.37 2.18
C ILE A 102 -4.68 1.29 1.23
N GLU A 103 -6.03 1.16 1.18
CA GLU A 103 -6.91 1.94 0.32
C GLU A 103 -8.25 2.25 1.02
N PHE A 104 -8.44 3.45 1.62
CA PHE A 104 -9.70 3.90 2.23
C PHE A 104 -10.16 5.29 1.76
N ALA A 105 -9.29 6.07 1.10
CA ALA A 105 -9.54 7.47 0.77
C ALA A 105 -10.84 7.71 0.00
N MET A 106 -11.26 6.78 -0.88
CA MET A 106 -12.50 6.88 -1.64
C MET A 106 -13.73 6.94 -0.73
N ASN A 107 -13.74 6.14 0.34
CA ASN A 107 -14.86 6.11 1.27
C ASN A 107 -14.72 7.12 2.40
N ASP A 108 -13.49 7.50 2.80
CA ASP A 108 -13.29 8.61 3.72
C ASP A 108 -13.84 9.93 3.15
N ALA A 109 -13.71 10.14 1.83
CA ALA A 109 -14.25 11.30 1.14
C ALA A 109 -15.78 11.23 0.90
N TYR A 110 -16.44 10.13 1.21
CA TYR A 110 -17.88 9.95 1.02
C TYR A 110 -18.64 10.72 2.10
N LEU A 111 -19.36 11.78 1.72
CA LEU A 111 -20.04 12.71 2.63
C LEU A 111 -20.84 12.04 3.75
N PRO A 112 -21.63 10.98 3.51
CA PRO A 112 -22.39 10.32 4.57
C PRO A 112 -21.54 9.68 5.68
N TYR A 113 -20.27 9.40 5.46
CA TYR A 113 -19.37 8.84 6.51
C TYR A 113 -18.78 9.94 7.41
N THR A 114 -18.92 11.20 7.03
CA THR A 114 -18.51 12.37 7.84
C THR A 114 -17.07 12.32 8.36
N THR A 115 -16.19 11.61 7.66
CA THR A 115 -14.78 11.52 8.02
C THR A 115 -14.07 12.78 7.55
N SER A 116 -13.50 13.59 8.44
CA SER A 116 -12.68 14.72 8.04
C SER A 116 -11.33 14.28 7.46
N ILE A 117 -10.68 15.16 6.69
CA ILE A 117 -9.35 14.88 6.13
C ILE A 117 -8.34 14.60 7.25
N GLU A 118 -8.42 15.33 8.37
CA GLU A 118 -7.57 15.13 9.54
C GLU A 118 -7.81 13.78 10.20
N ALA A 119 -9.09 13.37 10.34
CA ALA A 119 -9.42 12.05 10.89
C ALA A 119 -8.91 10.93 9.95
N ALA A 120 -9.12 11.04 8.64
CA ALA A 120 -8.61 10.09 7.66
C ALA A 120 -7.07 9.99 7.71
N ARG A 121 -6.37 11.14 7.84
CA ARG A 121 -4.91 11.20 7.97
C ARG A 121 -4.45 10.51 9.24
N LEU A 122 -5.04 10.82 10.40
CA LEU A 122 -4.66 10.20 11.67
C LEU A 122 -4.94 8.70 11.68
N ASN A 123 -6.03 8.25 11.08
CA ASN A 123 -6.35 6.83 10.93
C ASN A 123 -5.29 6.11 10.07
N LEU A 124 -4.89 6.72 8.94
CA LEU A 124 -3.84 6.16 8.08
C LEU A 124 -2.50 6.12 8.81
N GLU A 125 -2.08 7.21 9.44
CA GLU A 125 -0.83 7.28 10.23
C GLU A 125 -0.83 6.24 11.35
N TYR A 126 -1.95 6.05 12.06
CA TYR A 126 -2.07 5.04 13.10
C TYR A 126 -1.90 3.61 12.54
N MET A 127 -2.58 3.28 11.44
CA MET A 127 -2.43 1.97 10.80
C MET A 127 -0.98 1.71 10.38
N VAL A 128 -0.34 2.68 9.73
CA VAL A 128 1.08 2.60 9.32
C VAL A 128 1.99 2.42 10.54
N TYR A 129 1.79 3.22 11.58
CA TYR A 129 2.57 3.13 12.82
C TYR A 129 2.46 1.73 13.45
N ARG A 130 1.24 1.21 13.59
CA ARG A 130 1.01 -0.11 14.21
C ARG A 130 1.60 -1.26 13.40
N ILE A 131 1.54 -1.19 12.07
CA ILE A 131 2.17 -2.19 11.20
C ILE A 131 3.69 -2.15 11.39
N ARG A 132 4.31 -0.98 11.32
CA ARG A 132 5.76 -0.81 11.48
C ARG A 132 6.27 -1.17 12.87
N GLU A 133 5.47 -0.92 13.91
CA GLU A 133 5.81 -1.27 15.30
C GLU A 133 5.97 -2.80 15.47
N LEU A 134 5.08 -3.59 14.86
CA LEU A 134 5.10 -5.05 14.98
C LEU A 134 5.93 -5.73 13.89
N TYR A 135 5.98 -5.14 12.70
CA TYR A 135 6.65 -5.67 11.51
C TYR A 135 7.51 -4.58 10.86
N PRO A 136 8.70 -4.26 11.43
CA PRO A 136 9.55 -3.16 10.94
C PRO A 136 9.98 -3.30 9.48
N GLU A 137 10.09 -4.55 8.99
CA GLU A 137 10.48 -4.86 7.60
C GLU A 137 9.30 -4.92 6.63
N CYS A 138 8.06 -4.81 7.13
CA CYS A 138 6.87 -4.82 6.29
C CYS A 138 6.86 -3.62 5.35
N SER A 139 6.69 -3.89 4.07
CA SER A 139 6.49 -2.87 3.05
C SER A 139 5.07 -2.34 3.09
N ILE A 140 4.88 -1.03 3.08
CA ILE A 140 3.53 -0.43 3.08
C ILE A 140 3.34 0.37 1.79
N LEU A 141 2.31 0.01 1.03
CA LEU A 141 1.86 0.72 -0.16
C LEU A 141 0.57 1.46 0.16
N ILE A 142 0.58 2.77 0.02
CA ILE A 142 -0.61 3.61 0.16
C ILE A 142 -1.19 3.83 -1.23
N GLN A 143 -2.39 3.31 -1.48
CA GLN A 143 -3.02 3.31 -2.81
C GLN A 143 -4.13 4.34 -2.90
N VAL A 144 -4.13 5.11 -3.98
CA VAL A 144 -5.28 5.91 -4.44
C VAL A 144 -5.91 5.25 -5.64
N MET A 145 -7.24 5.32 -5.72
CA MET A 145 -8.02 4.70 -6.78
C MET A 145 -8.33 5.69 -7.90
N ASN A 146 -9.02 5.23 -8.93
CA ASN A 146 -9.54 6.09 -9.98
C ASN A 146 -10.51 7.14 -9.43
N MET A 147 -10.64 8.26 -10.15
CA MET A 147 -11.59 9.30 -9.78
C MET A 147 -13.03 8.82 -9.94
N PRO A 148 -13.93 9.15 -8.99
CA PRO A 148 -15.34 8.82 -9.11
C PRO A 148 -15.99 9.63 -10.26
N ILE A 149 -17.00 9.04 -10.88
CA ILE A 149 -17.77 9.63 -11.98
C ILE A 149 -19.25 9.77 -11.59
N ALA A 150 -20.01 10.56 -12.37
CA ALA A 150 -21.44 10.76 -12.22
C ALA A 150 -21.83 11.14 -10.77
N GLU A 151 -22.86 10.54 -10.21
CA GLU A 151 -23.34 10.81 -8.84
C GLU A 151 -22.30 10.50 -7.76
N HIS A 152 -21.42 9.54 -7.98
CA HIS A 152 -20.35 9.22 -7.03
C HIS A 152 -19.38 10.38 -6.85
N LYS A 153 -19.18 11.22 -7.88
CA LYS A 153 -18.36 12.43 -7.79
C LYS A 153 -19.05 13.50 -6.93
N THR A 154 -20.35 13.69 -7.09
CA THR A 154 -21.09 14.70 -6.29
C THR A 154 -21.15 14.36 -4.80
N GLN A 155 -21.09 13.07 -4.49
CA GLN A 155 -21.05 12.57 -3.11
C GLN A 155 -19.65 12.65 -2.48
N ARG A 156 -18.63 13.00 -3.25
CA ARG A 156 -17.20 13.10 -2.85
C ARG A 156 -16.56 14.38 -3.41
N PRO A 157 -17.09 15.57 -3.08
CA PRO A 157 -16.62 16.82 -3.68
C PRO A 157 -15.16 17.10 -3.40
N ASP A 158 -14.64 16.64 -2.25
CA ASP A 158 -13.28 16.90 -1.77
C ASP A 158 -12.31 15.71 -1.99
N ILE A 159 -12.67 14.74 -2.84
CA ILE A 159 -11.85 13.53 -3.05
C ILE A 159 -10.39 13.82 -3.38
N GLU A 160 -10.10 14.86 -4.15
CA GLU A 160 -8.75 15.28 -4.50
C GLU A 160 -7.91 15.60 -3.26
N LEU A 161 -8.50 16.25 -2.24
CA LEU A 161 -7.80 16.59 -1.00
C LEU A 161 -7.43 15.33 -0.20
N TYR A 162 -8.31 14.32 -0.20
CA TYR A 162 -8.01 13.01 0.43
C TYR A 162 -6.91 12.28 -0.33
N TYR A 163 -6.93 12.30 -1.66
CA TYR A 163 -5.88 11.68 -2.47
C TYR A 163 -4.54 12.41 -2.32
N ASP A 164 -4.55 13.74 -2.24
CA ASP A 164 -3.33 14.51 -1.98
C ASP A 164 -2.76 14.27 -0.58
N MET A 165 -3.62 14.09 0.42
CA MET A 165 -3.22 13.67 1.75
C MET A 165 -2.53 12.30 1.70
N TYR A 166 -3.13 11.30 1.03
CA TYR A 166 -2.54 9.97 0.85
C TYR A 166 -1.16 10.03 0.16
N ARG A 167 -1.04 10.82 -0.93
CA ARG A 167 0.24 11.02 -1.62
C ARG A 167 1.31 11.69 -0.75
N LYS A 168 0.92 12.57 0.17
CA LYS A 168 1.83 13.21 1.12
C LYS A 168 2.29 12.23 2.20
N GLU A 169 1.36 11.45 2.76
CA GLU A 169 1.68 10.45 3.77
C GLU A 169 2.59 9.34 3.21
N ALA A 170 2.40 8.94 1.97
CA ALA A 170 3.25 7.94 1.30
C ALA A 170 4.74 8.36 1.13
N LYS A 171 5.06 9.65 1.34
CA LYS A 171 6.43 10.18 1.22
C LYS A 171 7.18 10.26 2.55
N LYS A 172 6.52 9.94 3.66
CA LYS A 172 7.11 9.90 5.01
C LYS A 172 7.76 8.52 5.27
#